data_5678486284b29840d04652e1a6161e8d
#
_entry.id   5678486284b29840d04652e1a6161e8d
#
_cell.length_a   1.000
_cell.length_b   1.000
_cell.length_c   1.000
_cell.angle_alpha   90.00
_cell.angle_beta   90.00
_cell.angle_gamma   90.00
#
_symmetry.space_group_name_H-M   'P 1'
#
loop_
_entity.id
_entity.type
_entity.pdbx_description
1 polymer ?
#
loop_
_entity_poly.entity_id
_entity_poly.type
_entity_poly.pdbx_seq_one_letter_code
_entity_poly.pdbx_strand_id
1 'polypeptide(L)'
;MKGRMEVQEVQEVNEVKKKSGGVAVFFDLDGTLVALPSLEKRFFRMLRCRRAIPGRNYFLWLRETMRLAPRGTSAIMQANKMYLRGVQILDERGEGDGNISSWHKDGQQAEGQASAPPRRNPRLPVPAFFAQAIERVAWHAKQGHEIVLISGTLEPLARGAARAMGAELAARGITVTIQVFATRLEEMEGTWTGRVLGEAMFGEVKARAVKRMAKEMQLDVARCYAYGDSLNDRWLMEAVGRPAAVNPSRDLASMARTRGWPVLDWEGKEIPTRRRRGHREVAEKKDGAGQLHSSVCRDIAGWIR
;
A
#
# COMPACT_ATOMS: atom_id res chain seq x y z
N MET A 1 39.46 35.57 -19.29
CA MET A 1 38.02 35.92 -19.34
C MET A 1 37.11 34.74 -19.55
N LYS A 2 37.47 33.64 -20.25
CA LYS A 2 36.63 32.43 -20.47
C LYS A 2 36.22 31.67 -19.19
N GLY A 3 37.12 31.53 -18.21
CA GLY A 3 36.80 30.75 -16.99
C GLY A 3 35.78 31.37 -16.03
N ARG A 4 35.55 32.69 -16.14
CA ARG A 4 34.59 33.41 -15.28
C ARG A 4 33.18 33.31 -15.81
N MET A 5 32.99 33.16 -17.11
CA MET A 5 31.67 32.95 -17.75
C MET A 5 31.14 31.52 -17.52
N GLU A 6 31.98 30.49 -17.62
CA GLU A 6 31.58 29.09 -17.37
C GLU A 6 31.13 28.85 -15.91
N VAL A 7 31.80 29.48 -14.94
CA VAL A 7 31.42 29.37 -13.53
C VAL A 7 30.09 30.08 -13.24
N GLN A 8 29.81 31.21 -13.87
CA GLN A 8 28.54 31.92 -13.74
C GLN A 8 27.39 31.14 -14.39
N GLU A 9 27.59 30.56 -15.57
CA GLU A 9 26.55 29.78 -16.26
C GLU A 9 26.20 28.50 -15.51
N VAL A 10 27.21 27.82 -14.91
CA VAL A 10 26.96 26.66 -14.04
C VAL A 10 26.30 27.04 -12.72
N GLN A 11 26.60 28.23 -12.16
CA GLN A 11 25.91 28.73 -10.97
C GLN A 11 24.46 29.14 -11.26
N GLU A 12 24.19 29.81 -12.38
CA GLU A 12 22.82 30.15 -12.81
C GLU A 12 21.98 28.91 -13.11
N VAL A 13 22.53 27.89 -13.78
CA VAL A 13 21.86 26.62 -14.02
C VAL A 13 21.58 25.86 -12.72
N ASN A 14 22.49 25.92 -11.74
CA ASN A 14 22.27 25.33 -10.42
C ASN A 14 21.29 26.13 -9.56
N GLU A 15 21.25 27.48 -9.67
CA GLU A 15 20.25 28.30 -8.99
C GLU A 15 18.86 28.17 -9.60
N VAL A 16 18.75 28.02 -10.93
CA VAL A 16 17.48 27.75 -11.60
C VAL A 16 16.95 26.36 -11.25
N LYS A 17 17.81 25.33 -11.12
CA LYS A 17 17.43 24.02 -10.59
C LYS A 17 17.01 24.08 -9.10
N LYS A 18 17.58 24.99 -8.33
CA LYS A 18 17.24 25.21 -6.91
C LYS A 18 15.90 25.93 -6.71
N LYS A 19 15.39 26.63 -7.75
CA LYS A 19 14.09 27.34 -7.72
C LYS A 19 12.90 26.53 -8.23
N SER A 20 13.11 25.43 -8.96
CA SER A 20 12.01 24.52 -9.33
C SER A 20 11.98 23.38 -8.32
N GLY A 21 11.01 23.39 -7.40
CA GLY A 21 10.78 22.31 -6.45
C GLY A 21 10.75 20.94 -7.15
N GLY A 22 11.26 19.91 -6.47
CA GLY A 22 11.25 18.52 -6.98
C GLY A 22 9.84 18.08 -7.34
N VAL A 23 9.72 17.09 -8.22
CA VAL A 23 8.43 16.46 -8.58
C VAL A 23 8.44 15.02 -8.07
N ALA A 24 7.40 14.65 -7.34
CA ALA A 24 7.19 13.27 -6.92
C ALA A 24 5.92 12.68 -7.53
N VAL A 25 5.87 11.37 -7.61
CA VAL A 25 4.67 10.61 -7.91
C VAL A 25 4.36 9.67 -6.77
N PHE A 26 3.11 9.71 -6.33
CA PHE A 26 2.58 8.89 -5.25
C PHE A 26 1.64 7.83 -5.82
N PHE A 27 1.99 6.56 -5.63
CA PHE A 27 1.17 5.44 -6.05
C PHE A 27 0.55 4.74 -4.84
N ASP A 28 -0.76 4.55 -4.85
CA ASP A 28 -1.33 3.47 -4.07
C ASP A 28 -0.91 2.11 -4.65
N LEU A 29 -1.06 1.03 -3.88
CA LEU A 29 -0.57 -0.29 -4.27
C LEU A 29 -1.69 -1.21 -4.75
N ASP A 30 -2.60 -1.56 -3.85
CA ASP A 30 -3.61 -2.61 -4.07
C ASP A 30 -4.80 -2.08 -4.90
N GLY A 31 -5.01 -2.60 -6.11
CA GLY A 31 -6.01 -2.09 -7.06
C GLY A 31 -5.45 -1.02 -8.00
N THR A 32 -4.33 -0.37 -7.64
CA THR A 32 -3.65 0.66 -8.43
C THR A 32 -2.45 0.09 -9.19
N LEU A 33 -1.39 -0.34 -8.51
CA LEU A 33 -0.22 -0.97 -9.14
C LEU A 33 -0.38 -2.49 -9.28
N VAL A 34 -1.05 -3.11 -8.31
CA VAL A 34 -1.21 -4.56 -8.17
C VAL A 34 -2.68 -4.93 -8.28
N ALA A 35 -2.97 -5.95 -9.09
CA ALA A 35 -4.33 -6.48 -9.25
C ALA A 35 -4.88 -7.03 -7.92
N LEU A 36 -6.18 -6.83 -7.69
CA LEU A 36 -6.89 -7.42 -6.55
C LEU A 36 -6.92 -8.97 -6.65
N PRO A 37 -7.03 -9.69 -5.54
CA PRO A 37 -7.19 -9.20 -4.15
C PRO A 37 -5.89 -8.62 -3.59
N SER A 38 -6.00 -7.74 -2.59
CA SER A 38 -4.87 -7.03 -1.96
C SER A 38 -3.76 -7.98 -1.49
N LEU A 39 -2.53 -7.49 -1.44
CA LEU A 39 -1.38 -8.26 -0.97
C LEU A 39 -1.59 -8.75 0.47
N GLU A 40 -2.20 -7.95 1.34
CA GLU A 40 -2.53 -8.37 2.70
C GLU A 40 -3.52 -9.54 2.70
N LYS A 41 -4.56 -9.54 1.84
CA LYS A 41 -5.51 -10.64 1.71
C LYS A 41 -4.83 -11.91 1.17
N ARG A 42 -3.93 -11.78 0.20
CA ARG A 42 -3.12 -12.91 -0.31
C ARG A 42 -2.22 -13.47 0.79
N PHE A 43 -1.58 -12.59 1.56
CA PHE A 43 -0.73 -12.96 2.69
C PHE A 43 -1.52 -13.70 3.79
N PHE A 44 -2.67 -13.16 4.19
CA PHE A 44 -3.56 -13.83 5.16
C PHE A 44 -3.95 -15.24 4.69
N ARG A 45 -4.36 -15.39 3.42
CA ARG A 45 -4.69 -16.71 2.85
C ARG A 45 -3.51 -17.67 2.90
N MET A 46 -2.33 -17.20 2.56
CA MET A 46 -1.10 -17.99 2.63
C MET A 46 -0.79 -18.45 4.05
N LEU A 47 -0.85 -17.54 5.04
CA LEU A 47 -0.66 -17.88 6.46
C LEU A 47 -1.67 -18.92 6.93
N ARG A 48 -2.94 -18.77 6.54
CA ARG A 48 -4.01 -19.72 6.87
C ARG A 48 -3.74 -21.10 6.28
N CYS A 49 -3.41 -21.18 4.98
CA CYS A 49 -3.08 -22.44 4.32
C CYS A 49 -1.88 -23.16 4.98
N ARG A 50 -0.90 -22.40 5.47
CA ARG A 50 0.27 -22.93 6.16
C ARG A 50 0.04 -23.19 7.64
N ARG A 51 -1.18 -22.95 8.16
CA ARG A 51 -1.51 -23.05 9.60
C ARG A 51 -0.57 -22.21 10.48
N ALA A 52 -0.06 -21.08 9.94
CA ALA A 52 0.88 -20.21 10.63
C ALA A 52 0.18 -19.24 11.60
N ILE A 53 -1.15 -19.13 11.55
CA ILE A 53 -1.95 -18.29 12.44
C ILE A 53 -2.38 -19.16 13.63
N PRO A 54 -1.94 -18.85 14.88
CA PRO A 54 -2.41 -19.55 16.07
C PRO A 54 -3.93 -19.45 16.21
N GLY A 55 -4.60 -20.55 16.57
CA GLY A 55 -6.07 -20.60 16.72
C GLY A 55 -6.64 -19.50 17.63
N ARG A 56 -5.94 -19.20 18.75
CA ARG A 56 -6.28 -18.11 19.67
C ARG A 56 -6.37 -16.74 19.00
N ASN A 57 -5.66 -16.52 17.91
CA ASN A 57 -5.64 -15.21 17.22
C ASN A 57 -6.96 -14.91 16.53
N TYR A 58 -7.71 -15.92 16.09
CA TYR A 58 -9.06 -15.73 15.54
C TYR A 58 -10.02 -15.18 16.61
N PHE A 59 -9.92 -15.69 17.84
CA PHE A 59 -10.68 -15.18 18.97
C PHE A 59 -10.28 -13.75 19.34
N LEU A 60 -8.96 -13.46 19.38
CA LEU A 60 -8.46 -12.11 19.65
C LEU A 60 -8.90 -11.12 18.55
N TRP A 61 -8.86 -11.55 17.30
CA TRP A 61 -9.33 -10.75 16.16
C TRP A 61 -10.83 -10.46 16.26
N LEU A 62 -11.65 -11.47 16.60
CA LEU A 62 -13.10 -11.30 16.80
C LEU A 62 -13.41 -10.33 17.94
N ARG A 63 -12.73 -10.49 19.09
CA ARG A 63 -12.88 -9.60 20.25
C ARG A 63 -12.53 -8.16 19.88
N GLU A 64 -11.43 -7.96 19.17
CA GLU A 64 -11.01 -6.62 18.71
C GLU A 64 -11.97 -6.05 17.67
N THR A 65 -12.51 -6.88 16.80
CA THR A 65 -13.58 -6.47 15.87
C THR A 65 -14.79 -5.93 16.60
N MET A 66 -15.28 -6.63 17.62
CA MET A 66 -16.39 -6.18 18.45
C MET A 66 -16.08 -4.86 19.18
N ARG A 67 -14.84 -4.71 19.68
CA ARG A 67 -14.38 -3.47 20.34
C ARG A 67 -14.36 -2.28 19.38
N LEU A 68 -13.99 -2.50 18.13
CA LEU A 68 -13.88 -1.45 17.11
C LEU A 68 -15.19 -1.20 16.35
N ALA A 69 -16.17 -2.10 16.44
CA ALA A 69 -17.44 -2.00 15.73
C ALA A 69 -18.16 -0.66 15.86
N PRO A 70 -18.20 -0.01 17.06
CA PRO A 70 -18.80 1.31 17.21
C PRO A 70 -18.15 2.41 16.39
N ARG A 71 -16.86 2.21 15.99
CA ARG A 71 -16.08 3.16 15.15
C ARG A 71 -16.26 2.92 13.65
N GLY A 72 -17.05 1.92 13.27
CA GLY A 72 -17.34 1.57 11.89
C GLY A 72 -16.36 0.55 11.27
N THR A 73 -16.75 0.02 10.11
CA THR A 73 -16.00 -1.03 9.38
C THR A 73 -14.60 -0.58 8.97
N SER A 74 -14.43 0.69 8.60
CA SER A 74 -13.14 1.26 8.24
C SER A 74 -12.12 1.15 9.39
N ALA A 75 -12.54 1.46 10.62
CA ALA A 75 -11.68 1.34 11.80
C ALA A 75 -11.25 -0.11 12.06
N ILE A 76 -12.16 -1.07 11.86
CA ILE A 76 -11.85 -2.50 11.99
C ILE A 76 -10.78 -2.91 10.98
N MET A 77 -10.98 -2.57 9.70
CA MET A 77 -10.07 -2.95 8.63
C MET A 77 -8.66 -2.35 8.78
N GLN A 78 -8.61 -1.10 9.26
CA GLN A 78 -7.36 -0.37 9.43
C GLN A 78 -6.58 -0.80 10.67
N ALA A 79 -7.25 -0.98 11.81
CA ALA A 79 -6.61 -1.13 13.11
C ALA A 79 -6.51 -2.59 13.59
N ASN A 80 -7.39 -3.49 13.15
CA ASN A 80 -7.41 -4.86 13.66
C ASN A 80 -6.50 -5.81 12.87
N LYS A 81 -5.28 -5.98 13.37
CA LYS A 81 -4.29 -6.93 12.82
C LYS A 81 -3.99 -8.07 13.82
N MET A 82 -4.92 -8.33 14.79
CA MET A 82 -4.73 -9.32 15.84
C MET A 82 -4.50 -10.76 15.33
N TYR A 83 -4.89 -11.06 14.09
CA TYR A 83 -4.58 -12.34 13.46
C TYR A 83 -3.07 -12.56 13.27
N LEU A 84 -2.26 -11.49 13.27
CA LEU A 84 -0.80 -11.54 13.14
C LEU A 84 -0.06 -11.63 14.47
N ARG A 85 -0.74 -11.61 15.61
CA ARG A 85 -0.07 -11.66 16.91
C ARG A 85 0.77 -12.93 17.06
N GLY A 86 2.06 -12.76 17.39
CA GLY A 86 3.02 -13.84 17.54
C GLY A 86 3.44 -14.50 16.21
N VAL A 87 3.07 -13.92 15.07
CA VAL A 87 3.63 -14.29 13.77
C VAL A 87 5.01 -13.64 13.65
N GLN A 88 6.02 -14.43 13.23
CA GLN A 88 7.36 -13.92 13.02
C GLN A 88 7.38 -12.80 11.99
N ILE A 89 8.20 -11.80 12.25
CA ILE A 89 8.43 -10.70 11.33
C ILE A 89 9.09 -11.27 10.08
N LEU A 90 8.54 -10.92 8.93
CA LEU A 90 9.12 -11.33 7.67
C LEU A 90 10.34 -10.47 7.40
N ASP A 91 11.51 -11.11 7.31
CA ASP A 91 12.72 -10.42 6.90
C ASP A 91 12.53 -9.82 5.50
N GLU A 92 13.07 -8.62 5.32
CA GLU A 92 12.98 -7.87 4.06
C GLU A 92 13.56 -8.62 2.86
N ARG A 93 14.45 -9.58 3.08
CA ARG A 93 15.08 -10.39 2.03
C ARG A 93 14.28 -11.63 1.62
N GLY A 94 13.23 -11.99 2.36
CA GLY A 94 12.51 -13.25 2.13
C GLY A 94 13.36 -14.51 2.39
N GLU A 95 14.58 -14.33 2.82
CA GLU A 95 15.51 -15.34 3.27
C GLU A 95 15.54 -15.22 4.79
N GLY A 96 14.97 -16.19 5.49
CA GLY A 96 15.27 -16.37 6.89
C GLY A 96 16.77 -16.62 6.98
N ASP A 97 17.50 -15.69 7.61
CA ASP A 97 18.92 -15.89 7.90
C ASP A 97 19.06 -17.19 8.68
N GLY A 98 19.45 -18.26 7.97
CA GLY A 98 19.82 -19.55 8.53
C GLY A 98 21.16 -19.47 9.26
N ASN A 99 21.55 -18.31 9.75
CA ASN A 99 22.77 -18.16 10.53
C ASN A 99 22.44 -18.02 12.03
N ILE A 100 21.99 -19.14 12.64
CA ILE A 100 22.09 -19.35 14.07
C ILE A 100 23.54 -19.78 14.40
N SER A 101 24.52 -18.95 14.09
CA SER A 101 25.92 -19.23 14.44
C SER A 101 26.49 -18.30 15.53
N SER A 102 25.64 -17.62 16.32
CA SER A 102 26.13 -16.80 17.43
C SER A 102 25.66 -17.19 18.83
N TRP A 103 25.03 -18.35 18.98
CA TRP A 103 24.66 -18.88 20.31
C TRP A 103 25.35 -20.21 20.54
N HIS A 104 26.63 -20.24 20.80
CA HIS A 104 27.32 -21.26 21.64
C HIS A 104 28.82 -20.97 21.68
N LYS A 105 29.20 -20.08 22.59
CA LYS A 105 30.42 -20.29 23.35
C LYS A 105 29.92 -20.70 24.73
N ASP A 106 29.73 -21.96 24.92
CA ASP A 106 30.08 -22.71 26.10
C ASP A 106 29.53 -24.13 25.89
N GLY A 107 30.46 -25.08 25.86
CA GLY A 107 30.17 -26.49 25.57
C GLY A 107 29.40 -27.16 26.67
N GLN A 108 28.32 -27.80 26.27
CA GLN A 108 27.87 -29.08 26.87
C GLN A 108 26.95 -29.76 25.83
N GLN A 109 27.38 -30.94 25.41
CA GLN A 109 26.58 -31.88 24.63
C GLN A 109 25.38 -32.33 25.48
N ALA A 110 24.16 -32.07 24.95
CA ALA A 110 22.96 -32.76 25.41
C ALA A 110 22.41 -33.56 24.22
N GLU A 111 22.57 -34.87 24.31
CA GLU A 111 21.98 -35.85 23.39
C GLU A 111 20.44 -35.84 23.51
N GLY A 112 19.77 -35.91 22.38
CA GLY A 112 18.47 -36.55 22.22
C GLY A 112 17.22 -35.76 22.51
N GLN A 113 16.87 -34.78 21.62
CA GLN A 113 15.48 -34.54 21.31
C GLN A 113 15.40 -34.11 19.84
N ALA A 114 14.66 -34.86 19.02
CA ALA A 114 14.41 -34.55 17.64
C ALA A 114 13.66 -33.20 17.56
N SER A 115 14.42 -32.14 17.33
CA SER A 115 13.86 -30.79 17.10
C SER A 115 13.02 -30.82 15.84
N ALA A 116 11.76 -30.40 15.95
CA ALA A 116 10.90 -30.19 14.80
C ALA A 116 11.65 -29.35 13.75
N PRO A 117 11.52 -29.67 12.44
CA PRO A 117 12.25 -28.96 11.40
C PRO A 117 11.95 -27.46 11.49
N PRO A 118 12.95 -26.57 11.31
CA PRO A 118 12.76 -25.14 11.40
C PRO A 118 11.61 -24.74 10.48
N ARG A 119 10.58 -24.09 11.05
CA ARG A 119 9.44 -23.59 10.28
C ARG A 119 9.99 -22.58 9.28
N ARG A 120 10.05 -22.96 8.01
CA ARG A 120 10.49 -22.07 6.93
C ARG A 120 9.61 -20.81 6.98
N ASN A 121 10.25 -19.65 7.14
CA ASN A 121 9.57 -18.36 7.08
C ASN A 121 8.70 -18.28 5.83
N PRO A 122 7.45 -17.83 5.94
CA PRO A 122 6.58 -17.75 4.79
C PRO A 122 7.15 -16.72 3.79
N ARG A 123 7.39 -17.15 2.54
CA ARG A 123 7.76 -16.22 1.47
C ARG A 123 6.62 -15.21 1.28
N LEU A 124 6.97 -13.96 1.03
CA LEU A 124 5.99 -12.92 0.73
C LEU A 124 5.20 -13.27 -0.55
N PRO A 125 3.90 -12.92 -0.64
CA PRO A 125 3.14 -13.10 -1.87
C PRO A 125 3.75 -12.25 -2.98
N VAL A 126 3.98 -12.88 -4.15
CA VAL A 126 4.47 -12.19 -5.34
C VAL A 126 3.40 -11.22 -5.84
N PRO A 127 3.70 -9.93 -6.02
CA PRO A 127 2.75 -8.98 -6.57
C PRO A 127 2.51 -9.27 -8.07
N ALA A 128 1.25 -9.21 -8.49
CA ALA A 128 0.88 -9.24 -9.91
C ALA A 128 0.63 -7.80 -10.37
N PHE A 129 1.64 -7.15 -10.93
CA PHE A 129 1.53 -5.78 -11.43
C PHE A 129 0.73 -5.74 -12.72
N PHE A 130 -0.05 -4.66 -12.91
CA PHE A 130 -0.58 -4.33 -14.22
C PHE A 130 0.58 -3.92 -15.15
N ALA A 131 0.54 -4.35 -16.41
CA ALA A 131 1.56 -3.97 -17.39
C ALA A 131 1.67 -2.45 -17.54
N GLN A 132 0.52 -1.78 -17.59
CA GLN A 132 0.42 -0.31 -17.67
C GLN A 132 0.97 0.39 -16.43
N ALA A 133 0.89 -0.26 -15.24
CA ALA A 133 1.50 0.26 -14.01
C ALA A 133 3.02 0.30 -14.14
N ILE A 134 3.65 -0.78 -14.62
CA ILE A 134 5.11 -0.84 -14.82
C ILE A 134 5.55 0.24 -15.82
N GLU A 135 4.81 0.40 -16.93
CA GLU A 135 5.10 1.43 -17.93
C GLU A 135 4.96 2.84 -17.37
N ARG A 136 3.93 3.08 -16.53
CA ARG A 136 3.72 4.39 -15.90
C ARG A 136 4.83 4.73 -14.91
N VAL A 137 5.24 3.76 -14.06
CA VAL A 137 6.36 3.95 -13.13
C VAL A 137 7.66 4.19 -13.90
N ALA A 138 7.90 3.41 -14.97
CA ALA A 138 9.05 3.60 -15.86
C ALA A 138 9.09 4.99 -16.48
N TRP A 139 7.93 5.50 -16.93
CA TRP A 139 7.84 6.85 -17.49
C TRP A 139 8.21 7.91 -16.44
N HIS A 140 7.67 7.82 -15.21
CA HIS A 140 8.00 8.75 -14.15
C HIS A 140 9.48 8.70 -13.78
N ALA A 141 10.07 7.50 -13.70
CA ALA A 141 11.48 7.31 -13.43
C ALA A 141 12.36 8.00 -14.48
N LYS A 142 12.01 7.86 -15.78
CA LYS A 142 12.72 8.53 -16.89
C LYS A 142 12.57 10.05 -16.86
N GLN A 143 11.53 10.60 -16.24
CA GLN A 143 11.37 12.05 -16.04
C GLN A 143 12.16 12.57 -14.83
N GLY A 144 12.84 11.70 -14.07
CA GLY A 144 13.55 12.07 -12.84
C GLY A 144 12.62 12.41 -11.67
N HIS A 145 11.37 11.92 -11.69
CA HIS A 145 10.44 12.10 -10.56
C HIS A 145 10.80 11.16 -9.42
N GLU A 146 10.65 11.64 -8.19
CA GLU A 146 10.72 10.78 -7.00
C GLU A 146 9.57 9.80 -6.99
N ILE A 147 9.86 8.49 -6.89
CA ILE A 147 8.85 7.45 -6.90
C ILE A 147 8.50 7.06 -5.46
N VAL A 148 7.23 7.21 -5.11
CA VAL A 148 6.73 6.94 -3.76
C VAL A 148 5.56 5.97 -3.83
N LEU A 149 5.69 4.87 -3.11
CA LEU A 149 4.60 3.94 -2.85
C LEU A 149 3.97 4.30 -1.50
N ILE A 150 2.68 4.59 -1.49
CA ILE A 150 1.94 4.99 -0.30
C ILE A 150 0.68 4.14 -0.13
N SER A 151 0.68 3.17 0.79
CA SER A 151 -0.34 2.13 0.86
C SER A 151 -0.80 1.79 2.26
N GLY A 152 -2.08 1.43 2.38
CA GLY A 152 -2.65 0.89 3.60
C GLY A 152 -2.19 -0.52 3.94
N THR A 153 -1.54 -1.24 3.01
CA THR A 153 -1.04 -2.59 3.26
C THR A 153 0.12 -2.59 4.26
N LEU A 154 0.50 -3.76 4.77
CA LEU A 154 1.60 -3.89 5.74
C LEU A 154 2.94 -3.52 5.11
N GLU A 155 3.78 -2.81 5.86
CA GLU A 155 5.07 -2.31 5.37
C GLU A 155 5.97 -3.40 4.75
N PRO A 156 6.14 -4.61 5.32
CA PRO A 156 6.96 -5.65 4.67
C PRO A 156 6.43 -6.09 3.31
N LEU A 157 5.10 -6.13 3.14
CA LEU A 157 4.45 -6.46 1.86
C LEU A 157 4.66 -5.34 0.84
N ALA A 158 4.50 -4.08 1.26
CA ALA A 158 4.72 -2.92 0.41
C ALA A 158 6.19 -2.80 -0.02
N ARG A 159 7.15 -3.03 0.89
CA ARG A 159 8.59 -3.09 0.57
C ARG A 159 8.92 -4.24 -0.38
N GLY A 160 8.30 -5.41 -0.20
CA GLY A 160 8.41 -6.54 -1.13
C GLY A 160 7.92 -6.17 -2.53
N ALA A 161 6.78 -5.48 -2.63
CA ALA A 161 6.26 -4.99 -3.91
C ALA A 161 7.17 -3.92 -4.54
N ALA A 162 7.70 -2.99 -3.74
CA ALA A 162 8.65 -1.98 -4.25
C ALA A 162 9.92 -2.62 -4.81
N ARG A 163 10.48 -3.63 -4.12
CA ARG A 163 11.65 -4.38 -4.65
C ARG A 163 11.32 -5.12 -5.95
N ALA A 164 10.15 -5.79 -6.01
CA ALA A 164 9.74 -6.47 -7.23
C ALA A 164 9.55 -5.49 -8.40
N MET A 165 8.94 -4.32 -8.16
CA MET A 165 8.82 -3.26 -9.17
C MET A 165 10.21 -2.75 -9.59
N GLY A 166 11.11 -2.53 -8.64
CA GLY A 166 12.50 -2.13 -8.94
C GLY A 166 13.23 -3.16 -9.82
N ALA A 167 13.03 -4.46 -9.57
CA ALA A 167 13.60 -5.54 -10.39
C ALA A 167 13.02 -5.53 -11.82
N GLU A 168 11.70 -5.35 -11.98
CA GLU A 168 11.04 -5.21 -13.28
C GLU A 168 11.58 -4.00 -14.08
N LEU A 169 11.84 -2.88 -13.41
CA LEU A 169 12.40 -1.69 -14.03
C LEU A 169 13.88 -1.90 -14.38
N ALA A 170 14.67 -2.53 -13.50
CA ALA A 170 16.06 -2.84 -13.74
C ALA A 170 16.23 -3.77 -14.95
N ALA A 171 15.36 -4.77 -15.14
CA ALA A 171 15.33 -5.62 -16.34
C ALA A 171 15.08 -4.82 -17.63
N ARG A 172 14.52 -3.61 -17.53
CA ARG A 172 14.32 -2.66 -18.64
C ARG A 172 15.40 -1.57 -18.71
N GLY A 173 16.51 -1.73 -17.97
CA GLY A 173 17.61 -0.77 -17.92
C GLY A 173 17.30 0.51 -17.14
N ILE A 174 16.29 0.51 -16.26
CA ILE A 174 15.88 1.67 -15.47
C ILE A 174 16.20 1.40 -14.00
N THR A 175 17.18 2.11 -13.46
CA THR A 175 17.50 2.07 -12.03
C THR A 175 16.75 3.19 -11.30
N VAL A 176 15.98 2.83 -10.26
CA VAL A 176 15.19 3.79 -9.49
C VAL A 176 15.10 3.36 -8.03
N THR A 177 15.11 4.33 -7.14
CA THR A 177 14.77 4.12 -5.73
C THR A 177 13.28 4.37 -5.54
N ILE A 178 12.58 3.39 -4.95
CA ILE A 178 11.15 3.51 -4.62
C ILE A 178 11.03 3.69 -3.12
N GLN A 179 10.58 4.86 -2.69
CA GLN A 179 10.30 5.13 -1.28
C GLN A 179 8.98 4.46 -0.88
N VAL A 180 8.89 3.92 0.34
CA VAL A 180 7.71 3.19 0.80
C VAL A 180 7.16 3.80 2.08
N PHE A 181 5.89 4.17 2.06
CA PHE A 181 5.09 4.59 3.21
C PHE A 181 3.89 3.67 3.33
N ALA A 182 3.87 2.86 4.38
CA ALA A 182 2.86 1.81 4.54
C ALA A 182 2.48 1.63 6.01
N THR A 183 1.48 0.80 6.28
CA THR A 183 1.04 0.52 7.65
C THR A 183 2.08 -0.31 8.38
N ARG A 184 2.57 0.20 9.50
CA ARG A 184 3.55 -0.47 10.36
C ARG A 184 2.85 -1.16 11.52
N LEU A 185 3.37 -2.31 11.90
CA LEU A 185 2.93 -3.01 13.11
C LEU A 185 3.95 -2.84 14.24
N GLU A 186 3.44 -2.89 15.45
CA GLU A 186 4.26 -2.98 16.65
C GLU A 186 4.92 -4.35 16.72
N GLU A 187 6.21 -4.36 17.02
CA GLU A 187 7.06 -5.52 17.07
C GLU A 187 7.57 -5.74 18.50
N MET A 188 7.62 -6.99 18.92
CA MET A 188 8.18 -7.38 20.19
C MET A 188 8.84 -8.77 20.05
N GLU A 189 10.11 -8.87 20.44
CA GLU A 189 10.88 -10.13 20.42
C GLU A 189 10.84 -10.86 19.06
N GLY A 190 11.00 -10.11 17.96
CA GLY A 190 11.00 -10.67 16.60
C GLY A 190 9.64 -11.13 16.09
N THR A 191 8.54 -10.78 16.77
CA THR A 191 7.17 -11.10 16.35
C THR A 191 6.27 -9.87 16.38
N TRP A 192 5.20 -9.90 15.58
CA TRP A 192 4.18 -8.85 15.62
C TRP A 192 3.25 -8.99 16.82
N THR A 193 2.93 -7.88 17.46
CA THR A 193 1.92 -7.84 18.55
C THR A 193 0.48 -7.85 18.02
N GLY A 194 0.29 -7.61 16.73
CA GLY A 194 -1.01 -7.44 16.08
C GLY A 194 -1.61 -6.04 16.23
N ARG A 195 -0.85 -5.09 16.78
CA ARG A 195 -1.23 -3.69 16.90
C ARG A 195 -0.56 -2.85 15.80
N VAL A 196 -1.26 -1.83 15.34
CA VAL A 196 -0.70 -0.85 14.41
C VAL A 196 0.19 0.12 15.18
N LEU A 197 1.41 0.34 14.69
CA LEU A 197 2.34 1.32 15.24
C LEU A 197 1.99 2.72 14.70
N GLY A 198 1.45 3.56 15.57
CA GLY A 198 0.94 4.86 15.18
C GLY A 198 -0.40 4.78 14.44
N GLU A 199 -0.47 5.39 13.26
CA GLU A 199 -1.68 5.41 12.42
C GLU A 199 -1.51 4.50 11.18
N ALA A 200 -2.58 3.78 10.83
CA ALA A 200 -2.60 3.05 9.58
C ALA A 200 -2.58 4.01 8.37
N MET A 201 -1.87 3.66 7.30
CA MET A 201 -1.64 4.52 6.14
C MET A 201 -2.88 4.57 5.22
N PHE A 202 -4.00 5.08 5.73
CA PHE A 202 -5.28 5.20 5.04
C PHE A 202 -5.81 6.63 5.04
N GLY A 203 -6.60 6.96 4.02
CA GLY A 203 -7.37 8.19 3.97
C GLY A 203 -6.50 9.45 4.19
N GLU A 204 -6.86 10.28 5.15
CA GLU A 204 -6.17 11.54 5.46
C GLU A 204 -4.71 11.34 5.90
N VAL A 205 -4.36 10.18 6.46
CA VAL A 205 -2.97 9.87 6.84
C VAL A 205 -2.06 9.91 5.61
N LYS A 206 -2.54 9.42 4.46
CA LYS A 206 -1.80 9.52 3.19
C LYS A 206 -1.55 10.97 2.80
N ALA A 207 -2.55 11.84 2.90
CA ALA A 207 -2.38 13.27 2.59
C ALA A 207 -1.40 13.97 3.55
N ARG A 208 -1.44 13.62 4.85
CA ARG A 208 -0.46 14.16 5.83
C ARG A 208 0.96 13.70 5.50
N ALA A 209 1.13 12.45 5.07
CA ALA A 209 2.43 11.93 4.63
C ALA A 209 2.95 12.70 3.40
N VAL A 210 2.11 12.94 2.38
CA VAL A 210 2.47 13.76 1.21
C VAL A 210 2.91 15.16 1.62
N LYS A 211 2.14 15.84 2.48
CA LYS A 211 2.48 17.19 2.94
C LYS A 211 3.82 17.25 3.68
N ARG A 212 4.09 16.23 4.52
CA ARG A 212 5.37 16.11 5.22
C ARG A 212 6.52 15.93 4.25
N MET A 213 6.41 14.98 3.31
CA MET A 213 7.42 14.75 2.29
C MET A 213 7.66 15.96 1.39
N ALA A 214 6.58 16.65 0.99
CA ALA A 214 6.69 17.85 0.19
C ALA A 214 7.54 18.93 0.89
N LYS A 215 7.41 19.06 2.20
CA LYS A 215 8.22 19.97 2.99
C LYS A 215 9.67 19.50 3.12
N GLU A 216 9.89 18.20 3.43
CA GLU A 216 11.21 17.62 3.65
C GLU A 216 12.05 17.59 2.37
N MET A 217 11.45 17.28 1.24
CA MET A 217 12.10 17.14 -0.05
C MET A 217 11.95 18.38 -0.96
N GLN A 218 11.33 19.45 -0.46
CA GLN A 218 11.09 20.70 -1.20
C GLN A 218 10.35 20.45 -2.52
N LEU A 219 9.28 19.61 -2.49
CA LEU A 219 8.50 19.27 -3.67
C LEU A 219 7.52 20.40 -4.06
N ASP A 220 7.36 20.58 -5.36
CA ASP A 220 6.26 21.38 -5.92
C ASP A 220 5.00 20.50 -6.04
N VAL A 221 4.13 20.52 -5.03
CA VAL A 221 2.91 19.70 -4.98
C VAL A 221 1.97 19.93 -6.15
N ALA A 222 1.96 21.14 -6.76
CA ALA A 222 1.14 21.45 -7.92
C ALA A 222 1.59 20.66 -9.17
N ARG A 223 2.85 20.25 -9.21
CA ARG A 223 3.43 19.45 -10.29
C ARG A 223 3.49 17.95 -9.96
N CYS A 224 3.28 17.58 -8.69
CA CYS A 224 3.28 16.18 -8.26
C CYS A 224 2.08 15.40 -8.76
N TYR A 225 2.24 14.09 -8.86
CA TYR A 225 1.23 13.15 -9.35
C TYR A 225 0.76 12.22 -8.22
N ALA A 226 -0.50 11.77 -8.30
CA ALA A 226 -1.03 10.73 -7.43
C ALA A 226 -1.94 9.78 -8.20
N TYR A 227 -1.82 8.49 -7.91
CA TYR A 227 -2.61 7.42 -8.50
C TYR A 227 -3.28 6.60 -7.40
N GLY A 228 -4.59 6.35 -7.52
CA GLY A 228 -5.37 5.59 -6.56
C GLY A 228 -6.61 4.97 -7.20
N ASP A 229 -7.17 3.89 -6.58
CA ASP A 229 -8.32 3.13 -7.09
C ASP A 229 -9.57 3.30 -6.24
N SER A 230 -9.44 3.73 -5.00
CA SER A 230 -10.53 3.75 -4.01
C SER A 230 -10.84 5.15 -3.48
N LEU A 231 -12.04 5.31 -2.92
CA LEU A 231 -12.44 6.58 -2.28
C LEU A 231 -11.52 6.96 -1.11
N ASN A 232 -10.81 5.99 -0.51
CA ASN A 232 -9.81 6.25 0.52
C ASN A 232 -8.60 7.01 0.00
N ASP A 233 -8.36 7.01 -1.32
CA ASP A 233 -7.23 7.71 -1.94
C ASP A 233 -7.57 9.15 -2.32
N ARG A 234 -8.82 9.58 -2.14
CA ARG A 234 -9.25 10.94 -2.45
C ARG A 234 -8.36 12.01 -1.80
N TRP A 235 -8.02 11.82 -0.52
CA TRP A 235 -7.17 12.79 0.20
C TRP A 235 -5.73 12.82 -0.33
N LEU A 236 -5.19 11.66 -0.73
CA LEU A 236 -3.91 11.56 -1.44
C LEU A 236 -3.97 12.34 -2.76
N MET A 237 -5.03 12.12 -3.53
CA MET A 237 -5.23 12.74 -4.84
C MET A 237 -5.49 14.25 -4.73
N GLU A 238 -6.22 14.68 -3.70
CA GLU A 238 -6.46 16.10 -3.41
C GLU A 238 -5.21 16.85 -2.93
N ALA A 239 -4.20 16.14 -2.44
CA ALA A 239 -2.96 16.74 -1.93
C ALA A 239 -1.98 17.13 -3.04
N VAL A 240 -2.24 16.79 -4.31
CA VAL A 240 -1.34 17.03 -5.44
C VAL A 240 -2.06 17.70 -6.61
N GLY A 241 -1.30 18.32 -7.50
CA GLY A 241 -1.88 19.02 -8.67
C GLY A 241 -2.23 18.11 -9.85
N ARG A 242 -1.73 16.88 -9.90
CA ARG A 242 -1.93 15.97 -11.05
C ARG A 242 -2.42 14.58 -10.60
N PRO A 243 -3.63 14.49 -10.04
CA PRO A 243 -4.22 13.20 -9.66
C PRO A 243 -4.76 12.45 -10.89
N ALA A 244 -4.77 11.10 -10.81
CA ALA A 244 -5.46 10.24 -11.76
C ALA A 244 -6.06 9.02 -11.05
N ALA A 245 -7.32 8.72 -11.33
CA ALA A 245 -8.01 7.55 -10.80
C ALA A 245 -7.71 6.32 -11.67
N VAL A 246 -7.17 5.26 -11.07
CA VAL A 246 -6.82 4.02 -11.77
C VAL A 246 -7.80 2.92 -11.38
N ASN A 247 -8.39 2.22 -12.34
CA ASN A 247 -9.37 1.14 -12.10
C ASN A 247 -10.39 1.50 -11.00
N PRO A 248 -10.96 2.73 -11.00
CA PRO A 248 -11.57 3.28 -9.81
C PRO A 248 -12.83 2.54 -9.39
N SER A 249 -13.04 2.45 -8.07
CA SER A 249 -14.34 2.12 -7.49
C SER A 249 -15.43 3.07 -8.02
N ARG A 250 -16.70 2.66 -7.94
CA ARG A 250 -17.82 3.50 -8.43
C ARG A 250 -17.83 4.90 -7.84
N ASP A 251 -17.54 5.01 -6.54
CA ASP A 251 -17.57 6.27 -5.81
C ASP A 251 -16.40 7.16 -6.23
N LEU A 252 -15.19 6.61 -6.36
CA LEU A 252 -14.04 7.35 -6.84
C LEU A 252 -14.22 7.76 -8.32
N ALA A 253 -14.76 6.87 -9.17
CA ALA A 253 -15.06 7.20 -10.56
C ALA A 253 -16.08 8.35 -10.71
N SER A 254 -17.09 8.39 -9.82
CA SER A 254 -18.04 9.50 -9.78
C SER A 254 -17.35 10.80 -9.35
N MET A 255 -16.55 10.78 -8.31
CA MET A 255 -15.78 11.92 -7.85
C MET A 255 -14.79 12.42 -8.91
N ALA A 256 -14.03 11.51 -9.54
CA ALA A 256 -13.06 11.85 -10.58
C ALA A 256 -13.72 12.61 -11.73
N ARG A 257 -14.88 12.14 -12.20
CA ARG A 257 -15.66 12.84 -13.23
C ARG A 257 -16.10 14.23 -12.77
N THR A 258 -16.59 14.38 -11.54
CA THR A 258 -17.03 15.68 -11.02
C THR A 258 -15.88 16.67 -10.91
N ARG A 259 -14.68 16.18 -10.59
CA ARG A 259 -13.47 17.00 -10.39
C ARG A 259 -12.60 17.15 -11.66
N GLY A 260 -12.99 16.52 -12.76
CA GLY A 260 -12.20 16.51 -14.00
C GLY A 260 -10.89 15.75 -13.88
N TRP A 261 -10.78 14.80 -12.94
CA TRP A 261 -9.60 13.95 -12.82
C TRP A 261 -9.57 12.89 -13.92
N PRO A 262 -8.41 12.62 -14.53
CA PRO A 262 -8.26 11.52 -15.46
C PRO A 262 -8.65 10.18 -14.84
N VAL A 263 -9.31 9.33 -15.61
CA VAL A 263 -9.65 7.96 -15.25
C VAL A 263 -8.91 7.03 -16.18
N LEU A 264 -8.11 6.13 -15.62
CA LEU A 264 -7.26 5.19 -16.32
C LEU A 264 -7.77 3.76 -16.07
N ASP A 265 -7.94 3.00 -17.14
CA ASP A 265 -8.26 1.58 -17.07
C ASP A 265 -6.99 0.78 -17.37
N TRP A 266 -6.45 0.11 -16.35
CA TRP A 266 -5.29 -0.76 -16.48
C TRP A 266 -5.68 -2.25 -16.42
N GLU A 267 -6.94 -2.55 -16.08
CA GLU A 267 -7.46 -3.93 -16.08
C GLU A 267 -8.09 -4.33 -17.42
N GLY A 268 -8.30 -3.39 -18.34
CA GLY A 268 -9.03 -3.62 -19.59
C GLY A 268 -10.52 -3.86 -19.37
N LYS A 269 -11.08 -3.44 -18.23
CA LYS A 269 -12.52 -3.47 -17.98
C LYS A 269 -13.18 -2.23 -18.55
N GLU A 270 -14.34 -2.39 -19.23
CA GLU A 270 -15.15 -1.24 -19.63
C GLU A 270 -15.48 -0.38 -18.42
N ILE A 271 -15.00 0.87 -18.42
CA ILE A 271 -15.37 1.85 -17.40
C ILE A 271 -16.86 2.15 -17.61
N PRO A 272 -17.74 1.92 -16.61
CA PRO A 272 -19.17 2.13 -16.78
C PRO A 272 -19.46 3.59 -17.19
N THR A 273 -19.65 3.82 -18.46
CA THR A 273 -20.18 5.09 -18.95
C THR A 273 -21.64 5.19 -18.57
N ARG A 274 -22.01 6.30 -17.95
CA ARG A 274 -23.40 6.58 -17.55
C ARG A 274 -24.27 6.57 -18.82
N ARG A 275 -24.98 5.44 -19.08
CA ARG A 275 -26.10 5.48 -20.04
C ARG A 275 -27.01 6.61 -19.59
N ARG A 276 -27.25 7.60 -20.48
CA ARG A 276 -28.32 8.59 -20.32
C ARG A 276 -29.60 7.80 -20.03
N ARG A 277 -30.08 7.84 -18.80
CA ARG A 277 -31.43 7.41 -18.50
C ARG A 277 -32.37 8.37 -19.20
N GLY A 278 -33.00 7.89 -20.27
CA GLY A 278 -34.26 8.42 -20.73
C GLY A 278 -35.24 8.36 -19.57
N HIS A 279 -36.04 9.40 -19.44
CA HIS A 279 -37.12 9.53 -18.47
C HIS A 279 -37.92 8.22 -18.32
N ARG A 280 -37.99 7.69 -17.10
CA ARG A 280 -39.10 6.84 -16.67
C ARG A 280 -39.30 7.00 -15.17
N GLU A 281 -40.47 7.52 -14.90
CA GLU A 281 -41.34 7.57 -13.75
C GLU A 281 -40.86 7.09 -12.36
N VAL A 282 -41.21 7.95 -11.43
CA VAL A 282 -41.26 7.85 -9.99
C VAL A 282 -42.09 6.64 -9.54
N ALA A 283 -41.51 5.81 -8.69
CA ALA A 283 -42.27 5.00 -7.74
C ALA A 283 -41.55 5.08 -6.39
N GLU A 284 -42.18 5.80 -5.48
CA GLU A 284 -41.89 5.79 -4.04
C GLU A 284 -41.96 4.36 -3.48
N LYS A 285 -40.91 3.97 -2.72
CA LYS A 285 -41.10 3.03 -1.61
C LYS A 285 -40.16 3.40 -0.47
N LYS A 286 -40.80 3.85 0.61
CA LYS A 286 -40.27 3.85 1.97
C LYS A 286 -39.84 2.45 2.32
N ASP A 287 -38.66 2.31 2.94
CA ASP A 287 -38.40 1.49 4.11
C ASP A 287 -36.93 1.64 4.49
N GLY A 288 -36.66 2.48 5.45
CA GLY A 288 -35.39 2.59 6.10
C GLY A 288 -35.47 2.00 7.49
N ALA A 289 -34.66 1.00 7.81
CA ALA A 289 -34.18 0.69 9.15
C ALA A 289 -33.41 -0.65 9.29
N GLY A 290 -33.18 -1.40 8.20
CA GLY A 290 -32.61 -2.75 8.32
C GLY A 290 -31.23 -3.00 7.68
N GLN A 291 -30.56 -1.99 7.07
CA GLN A 291 -29.41 -2.26 6.18
C GLN A 291 -28.01 -2.14 6.81
N LEU A 292 -27.86 -1.63 8.01
CA LEU A 292 -26.54 -1.47 8.64
C LEU A 292 -25.91 -2.78 9.12
N HIS A 293 -26.72 -3.77 9.54
CA HIS A 293 -26.19 -5.06 10.05
C HIS A 293 -25.74 -6.02 8.94
N SER A 294 -26.30 -5.93 7.73
CA SER A 294 -26.00 -6.88 6.65
C SER A 294 -24.70 -6.57 5.87
N SER A 295 -24.23 -5.32 5.92
CA SER A 295 -22.99 -4.90 5.26
C SER A 295 -21.75 -5.37 6.03
N VAL A 296 -21.73 -5.20 7.34
CA VAL A 296 -20.64 -5.63 8.23
C VAL A 296 -20.40 -7.15 8.12
N CYS A 297 -21.47 -7.95 8.10
CA CYS A 297 -21.35 -9.40 7.97
C CYS A 297 -20.85 -9.85 6.58
N ARG A 298 -21.17 -9.12 5.51
CA ARG A 298 -20.69 -9.43 4.16
C ARG A 298 -19.20 -9.14 3.98
N ASP A 299 -18.73 -8.03 4.51
CA ASP A 299 -17.31 -7.66 4.42
C ASP A 299 -16.44 -8.60 5.25
N ILE A 300 -16.89 -8.98 6.45
CA ILE A 300 -16.23 -9.96 7.31
C ILE A 300 -16.23 -11.36 6.66
N ALA A 301 -17.35 -11.79 6.07
CA ALA A 301 -17.45 -13.07 5.36
C ALA A 301 -16.55 -13.13 4.10
N GLY A 302 -16.31 -11.99 3.45
CA GLY A 302 -15.38 -11.84 2.32
C GLY A 302 -13.91 -12.00 2.71
N TRP A 303 -13.58 -11.81 3.98
CA TRP A 303 -12.21 -12.02 4.51
C TRP A 303 -11.94 -13.48 4.89
N ILE A 304 -12.97 -14.22 5.28
CA ILE A 304 -12.87 -15.62 5.74
C ILE A 304 -12.92 -16.62 4.58
N ARG A 305 -13.47 -16.25 3.44
CA ARG A 305 -13.41 -17.04 2.19
C ARG A 305 -12.17 -16.66 1.37
#